data_2fda919933fe55e706fc7d2f8c4fb45e
#
_entry.id   2fda919933fe55e706fc7d2f8c4fb45e
#
_cell.length_a   1.000
_cell.length_b   1.000
_cell.length_c   1.000
_cell.angle_alpha   90.00
_cell.angle_beta   90.00
_cell.angle_gamma   90.00
#
_symmetry.space_group_name_H-M   'P 1'
#
loop_
_entity.id
_entity.type
_entity.pdbx_description
1 polymer ?
#
loop_
_entity_poly.entity_id
_entity_poly.type
_entity_poly.pdbx_seq_one_letter_code
_entity_poly.pdbx_strand_id
1 'polypeptide(L)'
;MIDRRNFSKTFMATLGSLAVANPLFSNDLLDDFKKSNPKKLGIALVGLGNYSKNQLAPALEKTEFCELKAVVTGTPSKAKTWQAKYNLSGKNIYNYENFDSIASNSEIDIVYIVLPNSMHKEYTIRAARAGKHVICEKPMAMNSMEAEQMISEVAKAGKKLFIGYRLHYEPHNIEAMRIGQNQVFGKVKILNCSFGFRIGDPTQWRLKHSLAGGGALMDVGIYAIQAARY
;
A
#
# COMPACT_ATOMS: atom_id res chain seq x y z
N MET A 1 20.51 -18.55 3.68
CA MET A 1 19.53 -18.28 2.61
C MET A 1 18.16 -18.65 3.19
N ILE A 2 17.34 -17.65 3.59
CA ILE A 2 16.01 -17.91 4.12
C ILE A 2 15.11 -18.21 2.92
N ASP A 3 14.57 -19.43 2.89
CA ASP A 3 13.66 -19.88 1.85
C ASP A 3 12.45 -18.93 1.76
N ARG A 4 12.10 -18.49 0.53
CA ARG A 4 10.95 -17.61 0.24
C ARG A 4 9.63 -18.10 0.86
N ARG A 5 9.46 -19.40 0.98
CA ARG A 5 8.30 -20.03 1.64
C ARG A 5 8.30 -19.82 3.16
N ASN A 6 9.46 -19.86 3.78
CA ASN A 6 9.59 -19.63 5.22
C ASN A 6 9.51 -18.16 5.58
N PHE A 7 10.02 -17.25 4.73
CA PHE A 7 9.83 -15.82 4.90
C PHE A 7 8.34 -15.43 4.82
N SER A 8 7.59 -15.94 3.84
CA SER A 8 6.15 -15.73 3.76
C SER A 8 5.40 -16.31 4.97
N LYS A 9 5.79 -17.47 5.45
CA LYS A 9 5.17 -18.11 6.63
C LYS A 9 5.46 -17.34 7.92
N THR A 10 6.70 -16.89 8.14
CA THR A 10 7.09 -16.14 9.33
C THR A 10 6.52 -14.72 9.31
N PHE A 11 6.46 -14.08 8.15
CA PHE A 11 5.89 -12.74 7.97
C PHE A 11 4.35 -12.76 8.07
N MET A 12 3.69 -13.77 7.53
CA MET A 12 2.26 -14.02 7.74
C MET A 12 1.94 -14.39 9.19
N ALA A 13 2.83 -15.14 9.88
CA ALA A 13 2.64 -15.53 11.27
C ALA A 13 2.62 -14.33 12.23
N THR A 14 3.28 -13.21 11.91
CA THR A 14 3.34 -12.05 12.81
C THR A 14 2.29 -10.97 12.54
N LEU A 15 1.63 -10.92 11.36
CA LEU A 15 0.63 -9.89 11.06
C LEU A 15 -0.56 -10.38 10.21
N GLY A 16 -0.43 -11.45 9.46
CA GLY A 16 -1.48 -11.99 8.58
C GLY A 16 -2.12 -13.25 9.12
N SER A 17 -1.41 -14.06 9.91
CA SER A 17 -1.97 -15.26 10.52
C SER A 17 -2.95 -14.98 11.66
N LEU A 18 -2.96 -13.77 12.19
CA LEU A 18 -3.96 -13.31 13.15
C LEU A 18 -5.35 -13.12 12.55
N ALA A 19 -5.45 -12.91 11.24
CA ALA A 19 -6.75 -12.64 10.60
C ALA A 19 -7.35 -13.83 9.84
N VAL A 20 -6.57 -14.85 9.48
CA VAL A 20 -7.04 -15.91 8.56
C VAL A 20 -6.90 -17.34 9.12
N ALA A 21 -6.04 -17.58 10.11
CA ALA A 21 -5.75 -18.94 10.59
C ALA A 21 -6.56 -19.39 11.82
N ASN A 22 -7.21 -18.48 12.52
CA ASN A 22 -8.09 -18.87 13.63
C ASN A 22 -9.02 -17.71 14.02
N PRO A 23 -10.32 -17.75 13.69
CA PRO A 23 -11.26 -16.67 14.01
C PRO A 23 -11.38 -16.40 15.53
N LEU A 24 -11.00 -17.34 16.38
CA LEU A 24 -11.01 -17.18 17.84
C LEU A 24 -9.83 -16.32 18.36
N PHE A 25 -8.65 -16.43 17.73
CA PHE A 25 -7.46 -15.66 18.14
C PHE A 25 -7.46 -14.22 17.59
N SER A 26 -8.08 -13.98 16.41
CA SER A 26 -8.10 -12.65 15.80
C SER A 26 -9.05 -11.69 16.52
N ASN A 27 -10.15 -12.18 17.05
CA ASN A 27 -11.13 -11.32 17.72
C ASN A 27 -10.63 -10.87 19.09
N ASP A 28 -10.03 -11.76 19.89
CA ASP A 28 -9.53 -11.41 21.23
C ASP A 28 -8.40 -10.36 21.19
N LEU A 29 -7.45 -10.49 20.24
CA LEU A 29 -6.37 -9.51 20.07
C LEU A 29 -6.87 -8.17 19.52
N LEU A 30 -7.84 -8.20 18.60
CA LEU A 30 -8.49 -6.99 18.10
C LEU A 30 -9.33 -6.32 19.20
N ASP A 31 -10.02 -7.09 20.03
CA ASP A 31 -10.82 -6.59 21.12
C ASP A 31 -9.95 -6.05 22.27
N ASP A 32 -8.82 -6.65 22.57
CA ASP A 32 -7.84 -6.12 23.51
C ASP A 32 -7.18 -4.83 22.99
N PHE A 33 -6.89 -4.78 21.70
CA PHE A 33 -6.39 -3.58 21.04
C PHE A 33 -7.43 -2.46 21.05
N LYS A 34 -8.72 -2.78 20.83
CA LYS A 34 -9.83 -1.80 20.92
C LYS A 34 -10.04 -1.31 22.35
N LYS A 35 -9.95 -2.18 23.36
CA LYS A 35 -10.05 -1.81 24.78
C LYS A 35 -8.95 -0.85 25.24
N SER A 36 -7.77 -0.93 24.65
CA SER A 36 -6.64 -0.04 24.97
C SER A 36 -6.79 1.38 24.41
N ASN A 37 -7.81 1.65 23.58
CA ASN A 37 -8.04 2.93 22.89
C ASN A 37 -6.74 3.50 22.29
N PRO A 38 -6.04 2.74 21.42
CA PRO A 38 -4.73 3.14 20.92
C PRO A 38 -4.87 4.43 20.09
N LYS A 39 -3.87 5.29 20.20
CA LYS A 39 -3.74 6.45 19.33
C LYS A 39 -3.77 5.98 17.87
N LYS A 40 -4.60 6.63 17.05
CA LYS A 40 -4.61 6.37 15.60
C LYS A 40 -3.25 6.64 14.98
N LEU A 41 -2.83 5.76 14.07
CA LEU A 41 -1.60 5.95 13.31
C LEU A 41 -1.79 7.05 12.26
N GLY A 42 -0.91 8.03 12.28
CA GLY A 42 -0.95 9.14 11.34
C GLY A 42 -0.38 8.75 9.97
N ILE A 43 -1.16 8.97 8.92
CA ILE A 43 -0.77 8.67 7.54
C ILE A 43 -0.48 9.94 6.76
N ALA A 44 0.67 9.96 6.09
CA ALA A 44 0.99 10.92 5.04
C ALA A 44 0.71 10.33 3.66
N LEU A 45 -0.22 10.91 2.89
CA LEU A 45 -0.48 10.52 1.49
C LEU A 45 0.48 11.25 0.55
N VAL A 46 1.25 10.48 -0.22
CA VAL A 46 2.20 10.98 -1.21
C VAL A 46 1.65 10.78 -2.62
N GLY A 47 1.36 11.89 -3.32
CA GLY A 47 0.68 11.87 -4.60
C GLY A 47 -0.83 11.97 -4.47
N LEU A 48 -1.37 13.14 -4.84
CA LEU A 48 -2.78 13.50 -4.71
C LEU A 48 -3.53 13.33 -6.04
N GLY A 49 -3.44 12.13 -6.61
CA GLY A 49 -4.16 11.72 -7.82
C GLY A 49 -5.60 11.30 -7.55
N ASN A 50 -6.27 10.78 -8.60
CA ASN A 50 -7.66 10.33 -8.49
C ASN A 50 -7.85 9.21 -7.47
N TYR A 51 -6.87 8.30 -7.34
CA TYR A 51 -6.97 7.20 -6.39
C TYR A 51 -6.90 7.70 -4.94
N SER A 52 -5.95 8.58 -4.62
CA SER A 52 -5.88 9.22 -3.30
C SER A 52 -7.15 10.01 -2.98
N LYS A 53 -7.66 10.78 -3.96
CA LYS A 53 -8.83 11.64 -3.78
C LYS A 53 -10.14 10.86 -3.60
N ASN A 54 -10.35 9.83 -4.43
CA ASN A 54 -11.66 9.19 -4.55
C ASN A 54 -11.77 7.88 -3.76
N GLN A 55 -10.65 7.31 -3.33
CA GLN A 55 -10.62 6.02 -2.63
C GLN A 55 -9.91 6.11 -1.27
N LEU A 56 -8.64 6.50 -1.24
CA LEU A 56 -7.84 6.38 -0.02
C LEU A 56 -8.25 7.38 1.06
N ALA A 57 -8.36 8.65 0.73
CA ALA A 57 -8.71 9.65 1.74
C ALA A 57 -10.12 9.43 2.32
N PRO A 58 -11.17 9.14 1.51
CA PRO A 58 -12.48 8.76 2.06
C PRO A 58 -12.45 7.46 2.88
N ALA A 59 -11.59 6.50 2.53
CA ALA A 59 -11.42 5.28 3.31
C ALA A 59 -10.78 5.56 4.66
N LEU A 60 -9.75 6.43 4.71
CA LEU A 60 -9.09 6.82 5.95
C LEU A 60 -10.04 7.51 6.95
N GLU A 61 -11.04 8.25 6.48
CA GLU A 61 -12.07 8.83 7.35
C GLU A 61 -12.92 7.76 8.07
N LYS A 62 -13.00 6.54 7.50
CA LYS A 62 -13.79 5.43 8.03
C LYS A 62 -12.97 4.43 8.84
N THR A 63 -11.64 4.52 8.85
CA THR A 63 -10.79 3.59 9.59
C THR A 63 -10.76 3.91 11.09
N GLU A 64 -10.71 2.85 11.90
CA GLU A 64 -10.61 2.96 13.35
C GLU A 64 -9.18 3.27 13.81
N PHE A 65 -8.17 2.70 13.12
CA PHE A 65 -6.78 2.67 13.60
C PHE A 65 -5.84 3.65 12.89
N CYS A 66 -6.31 4.29 11.82
CA CYS A 66 -5.52 5.21 11.02
C CYS A 66 -6.25 6.53 10.79
N GLU A 67 -5.50 7.59 10.54
CA GLU A 67 -6.06 8.88 10.15
C GLU A 67 -5.14 9.62 9.18
N LEU A 68 -5.72 10.42 8.29
CA LEU A 68 -4.96 11.28 7.40
C LEU A 68 -4.38 12.47 8.20
N LYS A 69 -3.06 12.53 8.32
CA LYS A 69 -2.35 13.60 9.02
C LYS A 69 -1.62 14.56 8.08
N ALA A 70 -1.07 14.06 6.99
CA ALA A 70 -0.26 14.87 6.10
C ALA A 70 -0.47 14.51 4.63
N VAL A 71 -0.08 15.44 3.76
CA VAL A 71 -0.09 15.23 2.32
C VAL A 71 1.20 15.73 1.69
N VAL A 72 1.62 15.06 0.60
CA VAL A 72 2.77 15.43 -0.22
C VAL A 72 2.32 15.60 -1.66
N THR A 73 2.55 16.76 -2.26
CA THR A 73 2.21 17.03 -3.66
C THR A 73 3.09 18.12 -4.24
N GLY A 74 3.48 17.98 -5.51
CA GLY A 74 4.15 19.05 -6.27
C GLY A 74 3.22 20.12 -6.83
N THR A 75 1.89 20.05 -6.53
CA THR A 75 0.89 20.99 -7.07
C THR A 75 0.34 21.87 -5.95
N PRO A 76 0.73 23.14 -5.83
CA PRO A 76 0.30 24.02 -4.73
C PRO A 76 -1.23 24.18 -4.59
N SER A 77 -1.95 24.21 -5.71
CA SER A 77 -3.42 24.30 -5.68
C SER A 77 -4.06 23.06 -5.07
N LYS A 78 -3.53 21.86 -5.37
CA LYS A 78 -3.99 20.63 -4.71
C LYS A 78 -3.70 20.65 -3.21
N ALA A 79 -2.50 21.11 -2.81
CA ALA A 79 -2.13 21.24 -1.41
C ALA A 79 -3.15 22.08 -0.63
N LYS A 80 -3.50 23.27 -1.13
CA LYS A 80 -4.52 24.15 -0.53
C LYS A 80 -5.89 23.50 -0.45
N THR A 81 -6.34 22.84 -1.52
CA THR A 81 -7.63 22.15 -1.55
C THR A 81 -7.70 21.02 -0.50
N TRP A 82 -6.65 20.23 -0.40
CA TRP A 82 -6.57 19.13 0.55
C TRP A 82 -6.46 19.62 1.99
N GLN A 83 -5.67 20.66 2.22
CA GLN A 83 -5.55 21.29 3.52
C GLN A 83 -6.90 21.76 4.04
N ALA A 84 -7.65 22.48 3.23
CA ALA A 84 -8.99 22.98 3.62
C ALA A 84 -10.00 21.83 3.81
N LYS A 85 -10.01 20.86 2.88
CA LYS A 85 -11.00 19.77 2.92
C LYS A 85 -10.83 18.84 4.13
N TYR A 86 -9.60 18.52 4.50
CA TYR A 86 -9.29 17.58 5.57
C TYR A 86 -8.79 18.26 6.84
N ASN A 87 -8.91 19.59 6.92
CA ASN A 87 -8.49 20.40 8.08
C ASN A 87 -7.05 20.08 8.53
N LEU A 88 -6.12 19.99 7.55
CA LEU A 88 -4.74 19.66 7.83
C LEU A 88 -3.97 20.88 8.31
N SER A 89 -3.13 20.70 9.33
CA SER A 89 -2.20 21.75 9.77
C SER A 89 -1.23 22.12 8.64
N GLY A 90 -0.88 23.40 8.51
CA GLY A 90 0.10 23.87 7.52
C GLY A 90 1.46 23.16 7.61
N LYS A 91 1.90 22.77 8.81
CA LYS A 91 3.13 22.00 9.05
C LYS A 91 3.09 20.57 8.46
N ASN A 92 1.89 20.09 8.09
CA ASN A 92 1.63 18.76 7.57
C ASN A 92 1.44 18.75 6.05
N ILE A 93 1.74 19.86 5.40
CA ILE A 93 1.68 20.02 3.94
C ILE A 93 3.11 20.03 3.40
N TYR A 94 3.42 19.01 2.60
CA TYR A 94 4.76 18.82 2.04
C TYR A 94 4.73 18.83 0.51
N ASN A 95 5.89 19.08 -0.07
CA ASN A 95 6.16 18.87 -1.48
C ASN A 95 7.30 17.84 -1.66
N TYR A 96 7.70 17.58 -2.90
CA TYR A 96 8.74 16.59 -3.18
C TYR A 96 10.16 17.08 -2.78
N GLU A 97 10.37 18.38 -2.67
CA GLU A 97 11.66 18.99 -2.30
C GLU A 97 11.88 18.87 -0.79
N ASN A 98 10.86 19.18 0.02
CA ASN A 98 10.95 19.13 1.48
C ASN A 98 10.44 17.80 2.09
N PHE A 99 10.28 16.75 1.27
CA PHE A 99 9.76 15.45 1.69
C PHE A 99 10.48 14.89 2.93
N ASP A 100 11.80 14.98 2.96
CA ASP A 100 12.61 14.36 4.02
C ASP A 100 12.41 15.02 5.38
N SER A 101 11.85 16.24 5.43
CA SER A 101 11.49 16.91 6.69
C SER A 101 10.36 16.20 7.45
N ILE A 102 9.67 15.24 6.83
CA ILE A 102 8.73 14.31 7.49
C ILE A 102 9.39 13.58 8.66
N ALA A 103 10.71 13.39 8.62
CA ALA A 103 11.46 12.74 9.69
C ALA A 103 11.23 13.38 11.08
N SER A 104 11.13 14.69 11.14
CA SER A 104 10.91 15.44 12.39
C SER A 104 9.46 15.50 12.85
N ASN A 105 8.51 15.01 12.04
CA ASN A 105 7.09 15.08 12.36
C ASN A 105 6.60 13.81 13.06
N SER A 106 6.38 13.90 14.37
CA SER A 106 5.91 12.80 15.21
C SER A 106 4.41 12.47 15.03
N GLU A 107 3.66 13.29 14.27
CA GLU A 107 2.26 12.98 13.93
C GLU A 107 2.14 11.99 12.76
N ILE A 108 3.26 11.71 12.06
CA ILE A 108 3.30 10.81 10.91
C ILE A 108 3.98 9.51 11.33
N ASP A 109 3.24 8.41 11.29
CA ASP A 109 3.73 7.06 11.56
C ASP A 109 4.01 6.30 10.26
N ILE A 110 3.17 6.53 9.24
CA ILE A 110 3.15 5.81 7.96
C ILE A 110 3.17 6.80 6.79
N VAL A 111 4.00 6.52 5.81
CA VAL A 111 3.98 7.20 4.51
C VAL A 111 3.33 6.27 3.48
N TYR A 112 2.24 6.71 2.84
CA TYR A 112 1.55 5.96 1.80
C TYR A 112 1.86 6.56 0.42
N ILE A 113 2.61 5.83 -0.38
CA ILE A 113 3.12 6.25 -1.69
C ILE A 113 2.13 5.87 -2.78
N VAL A 114 1.60 6.87 -3.48
CA VAL A 114 0.56 6.77 -4.51
C VAL A 114 1.02 7.56 -5.74
N LEU A 115 2.18 7.20 -6.25
CA LEU A 115 2.90 7.87 -7.32
C LEU A 115 2.95 7.00 -8.59
N PRO A 116 3.44 7.52 -9.71
CA PRO A 116 3.86 6.69 -10.84
C PRO A 116 4.92 5.65 -10.42
N ASN A 117 4.90 4.49 -11.06
CA ASN A 117 5.72 3.33 -10.67
C ASN A 117 7.21 3.64 -10.56
N SER A 118 7.75 4.49 -11.45
CA SER A 118 9.15 4.91 -11.43
C SER A 118 9.59 5.65 -10.17
N MET A 119 8.66 6.19 -9.42
CA MET A 119 8.94 6.95 -8.20
C MET A 119 8.81 6.08 -6.92
N HIS A 120 8.29 4.86 -7.02
CA HIS A 120 8.03 4.01 -5.87
C HIS A 120 9.29 3.71 -5.06
N LYS A 121 10.38 3.33 -5.72
CA LYS A 121 11.65 3.02 -5.06
C LYS A 121 12.19 4.21 -4.29
N GLU A 122 12.34 5.35 -4.94
CA GLU A 122 12.92 6.55 -4.35
C GLU A 122 12.17 6.94 -3.08
N TYR A 123 10.85 7.14 -3.19
CA TYR A 123 10.05 7.63 -2.06
C TYR A 123 9.86 6.59 -0.96
N THR A 124 9.89 5.29 -1.27
CA THR A 124 9.93 4.23 -0.25
C THR A 124 11.20 4.29 0.58
N ILE A 125 12.36 4.44 -0.07
CA ILE A 125 13.65 4.51 0.61
C ILE A 125 13.74 5.79 1.44
N ARG A 126 13.32 6.94 0.89
CA ARG A 126 13.31 8.23 1.62
C ARG A 126 12.39 8.17 2.83
N ALA A 127 11.19 7.61 2.72
CA ALA A 127 10.26 7.44 3.84
C ALA A 127 10.84 6.54 4.94
N ALA A 128 11.47 5.42 4.57
CA ALA A 128 12.12 4.53 5.52
C ALA A 128 13.27 5.22 6.27
N ARG A 129 14.12 5.96 5.55
CA ARG A 129 15.22 6.77 6.12
C ARG A 129 14.72 7.90 7.01
N ALA A 130 13.53 8.44 6.71
CA ALA A 130 12.84 9.39 7.58
C ALA A 130 12.22 8.72 8.83
N GLY A 131 12.47 7.42 9.06
CA GLY A 131 12.00 6.69 10.23
C GLY A 131 10.52 6.33 10.20
N LYS A 132 9.88 6.29 9.02
CA LYS A 132 8.45 5.99 8.87
C LYS A 132 8.21 4.59 8.31
N HIS A 133 7.10 3.97 8.70
CA HIS A 133 6.60 2.80 8.01
C HIS A 133 6.08 3.17 6.63
N VAL A 134 6.07 2.24 5.69
CA VAL A 134 5.74 2.55 4.30
C VAL A 134 4.62 1.63 3.80
N ILE A 135 3.62 2.24 3.17
CA ILE A 135 2.72 1.57 2.24
C ILE A 135 3.05 2.10 0.85
N CYS A 136 3.35 1.22 -0.09
CA CYS A 136 3.60 1.57 -1.47
C CYS A 136 2.54 0.94 -2.37
N GLU A 137 1.97 1.70 -3.30
CA GLU A 137 1.05 1.15 -4.28
C GLU A 137 1.71 0.08 -5.16
N LYS A 138 0.87 -0.78 -5.68
CA LYS A 138 1.28 -1.77 -6.67
C LYS A 138 1.45 -1.11 -8.07
N PRO A 139 2.31 -1.65 -8.94
CA PRO A 139 3.35 -2.64 -8.68
C PRO A 139 4.41 -2.08 -7.74
N MET A 140 5.08 -2.94 -6.99
CA MET A 140 6.05 -2.52 -5.98
C MET A 140 7.15 -1.63 -6.53
N ALA A 141 7.70 -1.99 -7.70
CA ALA A 141 8.82 -1.31 -8.35
C ALA A 141 8.81 -1.55 -9.85
N MET A 142 9.71 -0.91 -10.58
CA MET A 142 9.89 -1.08 -12.03
C MET A 142 10.49 -2.45 -12.41
N ASN A 143 11.25 -3.05 -11.49
CA ASN A 143 11.93 -4.34 -11.68
C ASN A 143 12.29 -4.98 -10.32
N SER A 144 12.79 -6.23 -10.36
CA SER A 144 13.15 -7.00 -9.16
C SER A 144 14.30 -6.37 -8.35
N MET A 145 15.31 -5.81 -9.01
CA MET A 145 16.43 -5.17 -8.31
C MET A 145 15.96 -3.96 -7.48
N GLU A 146 15.07 -3.15 -8.03
CA GLU A 146 14.46 -2.03 -7.28
C GLU A 146 13.64 -2.52 -6.09
N ALA A 147 12.86 -3.59 -6.28
CA ALA A 147 12.07 -4.20 -5.22
C ALA A 147 12.97 -4.73 -4.08
N GLU A 148 14.08 -5.39 -4.42
CA GLU A 148 15.06 -5.88 -3.45
C GLU A 148 15.73 -4.73 -2.68
N GLN A 149 16.07 -3.63 -3.37
CA GLN A 149 16.60 -2.43 -2.73
C GLN A 149 15.59 -1.83 -1.74
N MET A 150 14.31 -1.70 -2.11
CA MET A 150 13.26 -1.21 -1.23
C MET A 150 13.14 -2.08 0.02
N ILE A 151 13.09 -3.40 -0.12
CA ILE A 151 13.02 -4.35 1.00
C ILE A 151 14.22 -4.19 1.92
N SER A 152 15.43 -4.16 1.35
CA SER A 152 16.67 -4.03 2.10
C SER A 152 16.75 -2.71 2.89
N GLU A 153 16.46 -1.58 2.26
CA GLU A 153 16.55 -0.26 2.91
C GLU A 153 15.48 -0.07 3.99
N VAL A 154 14.26 -0.55 3.77
CA VAL A 154 13.22 -0.51 4.80
C VAL A 154 13.56 -1.40 5.99
N ALA A 155 14.12 -2.59 5.73
CA ALA A 155 14.59 -3.49 6.78
C ALA A 155 15.75 -2.90 7.60
N LYS A 156 16.73 -2.28 6.94
CA LYS A 156 17.85 -1.56 7.61
C LYS A 156 17.35 -0.42 8.51
N ALA A 157 16.28 0.26 8.11
CA ALA A 157 15.66 1.31 8.91
C ALA A 157 14.80 0.75 10.08
N GLY A 158 14.66 -0.56 10.22
CA GLY A 158 13.80 -1.18 11.23
C GLY A 158 12.30 -0.88 11.03
N LYS A 159 11.89 -0.60 9.79
CA LYS A 159 10.51 -0.24 9.45
C LYS A 159 9.79 -1.37 8.72
N LYS A 160 8.49 -1.20 8.52
CA LYS A 160 7.65 -2.15 7.79
C LYS A 160 7.34 -1.59 6.40
N LEU A 161 7.32 -2.47 5.40
CA LEU A 161 6.90 -2.18 4.03
C LEU A 161 5.68 -3.02 3.68
N PHE A 162 4.61 -2.38 3.26
CA PHE A 162 3.40 -3.00 2.74
C PHE A 162 3.19 -2.57 1.29
N ILE A 163 2.68 -3.49 0.48
CA ILE A 163 2.32 -3.18 -0.91
C ILE A 163 0.80 -3.16 -1.03
N GLY A 164 0.29 -2.12 -1.68
CA GLY A 164 -1.13 -1.81 -1.82
C GLY A 164 -1.91 -2.74 -2.74
N TYR A 165 -1.80 -4.05 -2.55
CA TYR A 165 -2.61 -5.05 -3.25
C TYR A 165 -4.03 -5.12 -2.66
N ARG A 166 -4.83 -4.09 -2.86
CA ARG A 166 -6.16 -3.95 -2.25
C ARG A 166 -7.10 -5.13 -2.55
N LEU A 167 -7.00 -5.73 -3.74
CA LEU A 167 -7.85 -6.87 -4.10
C LEU A 167 -7.61 -8.11 -3.24
N HIS A 168 -6.43 -8.23 -2.62
CA HIS A 168 -6.15 -9.30 -1.66
C HIS A 168 -7.06 -9.23 -0.42
N TYR A 169 -7.56 -8.06 -0.09
CA TYR A 169 -8.40 -7.82 1.10
C TYR A 169 -9.87 -7.59 0.75
N GLU A 170 -10.22 -7.69 -0.54
CA GLU A 170 -11.60 -7.54 -0.99
C GLU A 170 -12.39 -8.83 -0.71
N PRO A 171 -13.61 -8.74 -0.09
CA PRO A 171 -14.32 -9.92 0.41
C PRO A 171 -14.57 -11.04 -0.62
N HIS A 172 -14.92 -10.69 -1.86
CA HIS A 172 -15.15 -11.70 -2.91
C HIS A 172 -13.86 -12.40 -3.33
N ASN A 173 -12.72 -11.67 -3.35
CA ASN A 173 -11.41 -12.27 -3.62
C ASN A 173 -10.96 -13.16 -2.47
N ILE A 174 -11.20 -12.76 -1.22
CA ILE A 174 -10.94 -13.60 -0.05
C ILE A 174 -11.73 -14.91 -0.13
N GLU A 175 -13.01 -14.83 -0.48
CA GLU A 175 -13.85 -16.03 -0.63
C GLU A 175 -13.39 -16.91 -1.81
N ALA A 176 -13.02 -16.32 -2.94
CA ALA A 176 -12.45 -17.06 -4.07
C ALA A 176 -11.16 -17.79 -3.68
N MET A 177 -10.26 -17.11 -2.93
CA MET A 177 -9.06 -17.74 -2.39
C MET A 177 -9.38 -18.89 -1.44
N ARG A 178 -10.34 -18.72 -0.53
CA ARG A 178 -10.79 -19.78 0.39
C ARG A 178 -11.31 -21.01 -0.37
N ILE A 179 -12.13 -20.80 -1.38
CA ILE A 179 -12.67 -21.88 -2.22
C ILE A 179 -11.56 -22.65 -2.94
N GLY A 180 -10.60 -21.92 -3.53
CA GLY A 180 -9.48 -22.54 -4.24
C GLY A 180 -8.51 -23.29 -3.32
N GLN A 181 -8.09 -22.66 -2.22
CA GLN A 181 -7.13 -23.23 -1.28
C GLN A 181 -7.69 -24.44 -0.53
N ASN A 182 -8.96 -24.40 -0.13
CA ASN A 182 -9.63 -25.48 0.55
C ASN A 182 -10.19 -26.54 -0.42
N GLN A 183 -10.00 -26.34 -1.73
CA GLN A 183 -10.48 -27.27 -2.77
C GLN A 183 -11.95 -27.62 -2.63
N VAL A 184 -12.81 -26.66 -2.28
CA VAL A 184 -14.23 -26.86 -1.98
C VAL A 184 -14.96 -27.62 -3.10
N PHE A 185 -14.60 -27.34 -4.35
CA PHE A 185 -15.12 -28.02 -5.56
C PHE A 185 -14.07 -28.92 -6.24
N GLY A 186 -13.04 -29.34 -5.48
CA GLY A 186 -11.93 -30.14 -5.96
C GLY A 186 -10.72 -29.28 -6.36
N LYS A 187 -9.64 -29.96 -6.78
CA LYS A 187 -8.36 -29.29 -7.10
C LYS A 187 -8.50 -28.35 -8.30
N VAL A 188 -8.06 -27.10 -8.14
CA VAL A 188 -8.00 -26.13 -9.25
C VAL A 188 -7.11 -26.68 -10.36
N LYS A 189 -7.64 -26.74 -11.58
CA LYS A 189 -6.94 -27.25 -12.77
C LYS A 189 -6.53 -26.14 -13.72
N ILE A 190 -7.38 -25.13 -13.86
CA ILE A 190 -7.15 -23.98 -14.76
C ILE A 190 -7.65 -22.73 -14.05
N LEU A 191 -6.90 -21.66 -14.17
CA LEU A 191 -7.27 -20.31 -13.75
C LEU A 191 -7.20 -19.37 -14.96
N ASN A 192 -8.33 -18.79 -15.33
CA ASN A 192 -8.42 -17.74 -16.33
C ASN A 192 -8.77 -16.42 -15.66
N CYS A 193 -7.90 -15.41 -15.80
CA CYS A 193 -8.13 -14.07 -15.28
C CYS A 193 -8.16 -13.08 -16.43
N SER A 194 -9.19 -12.24 -16.44
CA SER A 194 -9.30 -11.12 -17.37
C SER A 194 -9.51 -9.83 -16.59
N PHE A 195 -8.68 -8.84 -16.85
CA PHE A 195 -8.79 -7.53 -16.22
C PHE A 195 -8.36 -6.45 -17.22
N GLY A 196 -9.18 -5.42 -17.36
CA GLY A 196 -8.86 -4.34 -18.28
C GLY A 196 -9.76 -3.12 -18.08
N PHE A 197 -9.26 -1.98 -18.57
CA PHE A 197 -10.02 -0.74 -18.63
C PHE A 197 -9.49 0.14 -19.78
N ARG A 198 -10.31 1.08 -20.21
CA ARG A 198 -9.94 2.02 -21.27
C ARG A 198 -9.20 3.22 -20.68
N ILE A 199 -8.04 3.55 -21.22
CA ILE A 199 -7.36 4.83 -21.00
C ILE A 199 -7.64 5.72 -22.23
N GLY A 200 -8.42 6.78 -22.04
CA GLY A 200 -8.77 7.70 -23.13
C GLY A 200 -7.82 8.89 -23.29
N ASP A 201 -7.08 9.22 -22.23
CA ASP A 201 -6.14 10.35 -22.22
C ASP A 201 -4.72 9.87 -22.56
N PRO A 202 -4.15 10.24 -23.71
CA PRO A 202 -2.82 9.83 -24.13
C PRO A 202 -1.68 10.42 -23.29
N THR A 203 -1.96 11.42 -22.46
CA THR A 203 -0.95 12.05 -21.58
C THR A 203 -0.75 11.28 -20.27
N GLN A 204 -1.60 10.30 -19.98
CA GLN A 204 -1.52 9.48 -18.78
C GLN A 204 -0.15 8.84 -18.59
N TRP A 205 0.40 8.94 -17.41
CA TRP A 205 1.70 8.38 -17.07
C TRP A 205 1.80 6.87 -17.33
N ARG A 206 0.68 6.15 -17.24
CA ARG A 206 0.57 4.71 -17.52
C ARG A 206 0.92 4.34 -18.96
N LEU A 207 0.79 5.29 -19.89
CA LEU A 207 1.14 5.12 -21.31
C LEU A 207 2.58 5.54 -21.62
N LYS A 208 3.32 6.04 -20.61
CA LYS A 208 4.73 6.43 -20.74
C LYS A 208 5.61 5.34 -20.09
N HIS A 209 6.35 4.57 -20.92
CA HIS A 209 7.16 3.46 -20.44
C HIS A 209 8.14 3.88 -19.32
N SER A 210 8.76 5.05 -19.40
CA SER A 210 9.67 5.59 -18.40
C SER A 210 9.05 5.82 -17.03
N LEU A 211 7.73 6.00 -16.97
CA LEU A 211 6.99 6.20 -15.72
C LEU A 211 6.27 4.93 -15.24
N ALA A 212 5.81 4.13 -16.18
CA ALA A 212 5.01 2.94 -15.90
C ALA A 212 5.83 1.65 -15.76
N GLY A 213 7.02 1.58 -16.40
CA GLY A 213 7.89 0.41 -16.38
C GLY A 213 7.41 -0.77 -17.22
N GLY A 214 6.21 -0.70 -17.76
CA GLY A 214 5.61 -1.75 -18.58
C GLY A 214 4.19 -1.41 -18.99
N GLY A 215 3.54 -2.36 -19.65
CA GLY A 215 2.16 -2.23 -20.12
C GLY A 215 1.11 -2.74 -19.15
N ALA A 216 0.00 -3.23 -19.71
CA ALA A 216 -1.15 -3.71 -18.94
C ALA A 216 -0.81 -4.84 -17.95
N LEU A 217 0.16 -5.70 -18.28
CA LEU A 217 0.60 -6.77 -17.37
C LEU A 217 1.18 -6.19 -16.08
N MET A 218 1.99 -5.13 -16.17
CA MET A 218 2.59 -4.47 -15.00
C MET A 218 1.54 -3.71 -14.17
N ASP A 219 0.60 -3.01 -14.82
CA ASP A 219 -0.38 -2.17 -14.11
C ASP A 219 -1.53 -2.99 -13.50
N VAL A 220 -2.17 -3.85 -14.28
CA VAL A 220 -3.36 -4.61 -13.84
C VAL A 220 -3.20 -6.12 -13.89
N GLY A 221 -2.37 -6.66 -14.78
CA GLY A 221 -2.11 -8.10 -14.84
C GLY A 221 -1.46 -8.65 -13.58
N ILE A 222 -0.80 -7.79 -12.80
CA ILE A 222 -0.25 -8.14 -11.49
C ILE A 222 -1.32 -8.68 -10.52
N TYR A 223 -2.57 -8.24 -10.63
CA TYR A 223 -3.67 -8.78 -9.85
C TYR A 223 -4.04 -10.21 -10.24
N ALA A 224 -4.01 -10.52 -11.55
CA ALA A 224 -4.24 -11.87 -12.06
C ALA A 224 -3.11 -12.83 -11.62
N ILE A 225 -1.86 -12.37 -11.70
CA ILE A 225 -0.70 -13.13 -11.20
C ILE A 225 -0.83 -13.39 -9.70
N GLN A 226 -1.28 -12.41 -8.94
CA GLN A 226 -1.45 -12.53 -7.51
C GLN A 226 -2.58 -13.52 -7.16
N ALA A 227 -3.72 -13.46 -7.87
CA ALA A 227 -4.81 -14.42 -7.71
C ALA A 227 -4.36 -15.86 -8.00
N ALA A 228 -3.48 -16.07 -8.99
CA ALA A 228 -2.94 -17.39 -9.31
C ALA A 228 -1.94 -17.92 -8.25
N ARG A 229 -1.41 -17.05 -7.38
CA ARG A 229 -0.44 -17.43 -6.31
C ARG A 229 -1.10 -17.83 -5.00
N TYR A 230 -2.33 -17.41 -4.79
CA TYR A 230 -3.13 -17.72 -3.60
C TYR A 230 -4.05 -18.93 -3.83
#